data_adeadba26c0ead02934d430c5b759760
#
_entry.id   adeadba26c0ead02934d430c5b759760
#
_cell.length_a   1.000
_cell.length_b   1.000
_cell.length_c   1.000
_cell.angle_alpha   90.00
_cell.angle_beta   90.00
_cell.angle_gamma   90.00
#
_symmetry.space_group_name_H-M   'P 1'
#
loop_
_entity.id
_entity.type
_entity.pdbx_description
1 polymer ?
#
loop_
_entity_poly.entity_id
_entity_poly.type
_entity_poly.pdbx_seq_one_letter_code
_entity_poly.pdbx_strand_id
1 'polypeptide(L)'
;MTLESLALISIGLVFGLSGAAIPGPLLAFTLYDTSRKGRVTGHYVMLGHVLWELGVILLILFGFGWIILENTSIIYTAGGIVLALMGIKMIHSRTGEVKMERTKINSSLGGGIFYTAFNPTQPLWWATAGLALLLKGLEVMGILGVVLVTVGHWLSDFGYYVFVSFIIHRHASYVNPKQRKISILLGLFVTVLGLYFLEQGLEKLVL
;
A
#
# COMPACT_ATOMS: atom_id res chain seq x y z
N MET A 1 -30.64 -1.52 -2.65
CA MET A 1 -29.63 -1.59 -1.60
C MET A 1 -30.31 -1.36 -0.27
N THR A 2 -30.12 -2.23 0.71
CA THR A 2 -30.67 -2.06 2.05
C THR A 2 -29.86 -1.02 2.84
N LEU A 3 -30.43 -0.48 3.92
CA LEU A 3 -29.73 0.46 4.81
C LEU A 3 -28.45 -0.20 5.39
N GLU A 4 -28.53 -1.48 5.71
CA GLU A 4 -27.38 -2.27 6.20
C GLU A 4 -26.25 -2.37 5.17
N SER A 5 -26.59 -2.61 3.88
CA SER A 5 -25.60 -2.66 2.80
C SER A 5 -24.85 -1.33 2.67
N LEU A 6 -25.57 -0.20 2.74
CA LEU A 6 -24.96 1.13 2.71
C LEU A 6 -24.07 1.38 3.92
N ALA A 7 -24.52 0.98 5.11
CA ALA A 7 -23.74 1.13 6.34
C ALA A 7 -22.42 0.33 6.27
N LEU A 8 -22.45 -0.92 5.78
CA LEU A 8 -21.26 -1.75 5.64
C LEU A 8 -20.26 -1.18 4.65
N ILE A 9 -20.72 -0.70 3.48
CA ILE A 9 -19.84 -0.01 2.51
C ILE A 9 -19.24 1.25 3.15
N SER A 10 -20.04 2.04 3.89
CA SER A 10 -19.56 3.27 4.52
C SER A 10 -18.52 2.99 5.61
N ILE A 11 -18.72 1.94 6.42
CA ILE A 11 -17.75 1.50 7.42
C ILE A 11 -16.44 1.09 6.72
N GLY A 12 -16.53 0.26 5.69
CA GLY A 12 -15.36 -0.14 4.87
C GLY A 12 -14.62 1.07 4.30
N LEU A 13 -15.35 2.06 3.77
CA LEU A 13 -14.79 3.29 3.21
C LEU A 13 -14.05 4.13 4.27
N VAL A 14 -14.63 4.30 5.46
CA VAL A 14 -13.99 5.08 6.55
C VAL A 14 -12.74 4.37 7.06
N PHE A 15 -12.81 3.05 7.29
CA PHE A 15 -11.66 2.26 7.71
C PHE A 15 -10.56 2.26 6.66
N GLY A 16 -10.90 2.06 5.38
CA GLY A 16 -9.94 2.10 4.27
C GLY A 16 -9.26 3.47 4.15
N LEU A 17 -10.04 4.55 4.20
CA LEU A 17 -9.47 5.91 4.11
C LEU A 17 -8.48 6.19 5.25
N SER A 18 -8.75 5.70 6.46
CA SER A 18 -7.82 5.85 7.59
C SER A 18 -6.47 5.16 7.34
N GLY A 19 -6.48 4.01 6.65
CA GLY A 19 -5.27 3.31 6.22
C GLY A 19 -4.56 3.97 5.03
N ALA A 20 -5.33 4.29 3.98
CA ALA A 20 -4.81 4.88 2.73
C ALA A 20 -4.12 6.25 2.95
N ALA A 21 -4.62 7.05 3.90
CA ALA A 21 -4.09 8.38 4.18
C ALA A 21 -2.76 8.36 4.96
N ILE A 22 -2.36 7.23 5.55
CA ILE A 22 -1.09 7.11 6.25
C ILE A 22 0.05 7.15 5.23
N PRO A 23 1.01 8.09 5.37
CA PRO A 23 2.16 8.14 4.47
C PRO A 23 2.96 6.84 4.54
N GLY A 24 3.11 6.17 3.41
CA GLY A 24 3.80 4.89 3.34
C GLY A 24 4.49 4.65 1.99
N PRO A 25 5.12 3.46 1.83
CA PRO A 25 5.86 3.12 0.61
C PRO A 25 5.01 3.18 -0.64
N LEU A 26 3.75 2.74 -0.57
CA LEU A 26 2.82 2.73 -1.69
C LEU A 26 2.47 4.14 -2.16
N LEU A 27 2.27 5.08 -1.22
CA LEU A 27 2.06 6.49 -1.56
C LEU A 27 3.30 7.08 -2.23
N ALA A 28 4.48 6.87 -1.65
CA ALA A 28 5.75 7.34 -2.23
C ALA A 28 5.96 6.80 -3.65
N PHE A 29 5.67 5.53 -3.88
CA PHE A 29 5.70 4.93 -5.21
C PHE A 29 4.68 5.56 -6.17
N THR A 30 3.45 5.77 -5.74
CA THR A 30 2.40 6.37 -6.58
C THR A 30 2.78 7.79 -7.03
N LEU A 31 3.30 8.60 -6.12
CA LEU A 31 3.81 9.95 -6.43
C LEU A 31 4.97 9.89 -7.45
N TYR A 32 5.93 9.01 -7.21
CA TYR A 32 7.08 8.78 -8.09
C TYR A 32 6.66 8.29 -9.48
N ASP A 33 5.84 7.24 -9.55
CA ASP A 33 5.41 6.61 -10.81
C ASP A 33 4.57 7.58 -11.67
N THR A 34 3.65 8.33 -11.03
CA THR A 34 2.84 9.35 -11.68
C THR A 34 3.71 10.49 -12.24
N SER A 35 4.62 11.03 -11.43
CA SER A 35 5.49 12.13 -11.87
C SER A 35 6.38 11.72 -13.01
N ARG A 36 6.89 10.49 -13.00
CA ARG A 36 7.79 9.96 -14.02
C ARG A 36 7.08 9.63 -15.33
N LYS A 37 5.88 9.07 -15.27
CA LYS A 37 5.10 8.68 -16.46
C LYS A 37 4.32 9.84 -17.08
N GLY A 38 4.20 10.97 -16.37
CA GLY A 38 3.45 12.13 -16.83
C GLY A 38 1.97 11.85 -17.09
N ARG A 39 1.40 10.84 -16.41
CA ARG A 39 -0.02 10.45 -16.52
C ARG A 39 -0.54 9.93 -15.19
N VAL A 40 -1.86 9.91 -15.02
CA VAL A 40 -2.51 9.33 -13.85
C VAL A 40 -2.23 7.82 -13.81
N THR A 41 -1.58 7.34 -12.75
CA THR A 41 -1.20 5.92 -12.58
C THR A 41 -1.87 5.27 -11.39
N GLY A 42 -2.49 6.05 -10.50
CA GLY A 42 -3.08 5.59 -9.24
C GLY A 42 -4.02 4.39 -9.39
N HIS A 43 -4.85 4.35 -10.44
CA HIS A 43 -5.76 3.23 -10.70
C HIS A 43 -5.01 1.92 -11.01
N TYR A 44 -3.88 1.95 -11.75
CA TYR A 44 -3.07 0.75 -12.00
C TYR A 44 -2.32 0.30 -10.75
N VAL A 45 -1.82 1.25 -9.95
CA VAL A 45 -1.19 0.95 -8.67
C VAL A 45 -2.19 0.27 -7.74
N MET A 46 -3.43 0.78 -7.68
CA MET A 46 -4.47 0.18 -6.84
C MET A 46 -4.94 -1.18 -7.34
N LEU A 47 -4.97 -1.43 -8.63
CA LEU A 47 -5.23 -2.79 -9.13
C LEU A 47 -4.18 -3.79 -8.61
N GLY A 48 -2.90 -3.40 -8.59
CA GLY A 48 -1.84 -4.23 -8.01
C GLY A 48 -2.00 -4.41 -6.49
N HIS A 49 -2.34 -3.34 -5.78
CA HIS A 49 -2.62 -3.36 -4.35
C HIS A 49 -3.76 -4.34 -4.00
N VAL A 50 -4.89 -4.20 -4.65
CA VAL A 50 -6.08 -5.07 -4.47
C VAL A 50 -5.77 -6.54 -4.76
N LEU A 51 -5.00 -6.83 -5.81
CA LEU A 51 -4.60 -8.21 -6.12
C LEU A 51 -3.79 -8.84 -4.98
N TRP A 52 -2.89 -8.08 -4.35
CA TRP A 52 -2.15 -8.56 -3.19
C TRP A 52 -3.05 -8.72 -1.96
N GLU A 53 -3.88 -7.71 -1.66
CA GLU A 53 -4.79 -7.73 -0.52
C GLU A 53 -5.80 -8.87 -0.58
N LEU A 54 -6.30 -9.17 -1.78
CA LEU A 54 -7.19 -10.30 -1.96
C LEU A 54 -6.55 -11.60 -1.45
N GLY A 55 -5.27 -11.81 -1.72
CA GLY A 55 -4.52 -12.95 -1.18
C GLY A 55 -4.46 -12.95 0.36
N VAL A 56 -4.19 -11.80 0.97
CA VAL A 56 -4.13 -11.65 2.42
C VAL A 56 -5.52 -11.85 3.05
N ILE A 57 -6.56 -11.28 2.47
CA ILE A 57 -7.95 -11.45 2.94
C ILE A 57 -8.37 -12.92 2.90
N LEU A 58 -8.09 -13.61 1.79
CA LEU A 58 -8.39 -15.04 1.65
C LEU A 58 -7.62 -15.85 2.71
N LEU A 59 -6.34 -15.56 2.93
CA LEU A 59 -5.55 -16.22 3.96
C LEU A 59 -6.19 -16.06 5.35
N ILE A 60 -6.68 -14.86 5.68
CA ILE A 60 -7.37 -14.59 6.95
C ILE A 60 -8.70 -15.34 7.02
N LEU A 61 -9.51 -15.31 5.95
CA LEU A 61 -10.82 -15.97 5.91
C LEU A 61 -10.70 -17.51 6.00
N PHE A 62 -9.61 -18.11 5.52
CA PHE A 62 -9.30 -19.52 5.71
C PHE A 62 -8.73 -19.84 7.09
N GLY A 63 -8.66 -18.88 8.01
CA GLY A 63 -8.20 -19.07 9.38
C GLY A 63 -6.68 -19.00 9.58
N PHE A 64 -5.92 -18.61 8.58
CA PHE A 64 -4.45 -18.52 8.64
C PHE A 64 -3.92 -17.14 9.10
N GLY A 65 -4.78 -16.25 9.58
CA GLY A 65 -4.39 -14.92 10.05
C GLY A 65 -3.34 -14.92 11.17
N TRP A 66 -3.32 -15.97 12.00
CA TRP A 66 -2.34 -16.17 13.07
C TRP A 66 -0.89 -16.26 12.55
N ILE A 67 -0.67 -16.80 11.33
CA ILE A 67 0.66 -16.87 10.70
C ILE A 67 1.28 -15.48 10.56
N ILE A 68 0.47 -14.46 10.23
CA ILE A 68 0.92 -13.08 10.10
C ILE A 68 1.38 -12.55 11.47
N LEU A 69 0.60 -12.82 12.52
CA LEU A 69 0.87 -12.31 13.86
C LEU A 69 2.11 -12.98 14.49
N GLU A 70 2.27 -14.29 14.31
CA GLU A 70 3.43 -15.03 14.83
C GLU A 70 4.73 -14.70 14.09
N ASN A 71 4.66 -14.31 12.81
CA ASN A 71 5.85 -13.99 12.01
C ASN A 71 6.11 -12.49 11.87
N THR A 72 5.60 -11.68 12.78
CA THR A 72 5.72 -10.22 12.78
C THR A 72 7.16 -9.75 12.64
N SER A 73 8.10 -10.36 13.37
CA SER A 73 9.53 -10.03 13.31
C SER A 73 10.12 -10.23 11.91
N ILE A 74 9.82 -11.36 11.27
CA ILE A 74 10.29 -11.66 9.91
C ILE A 74 9.69 -10.68 8.91
N ILE A 75 8.40 -10.35 9.04
CA ILE A 75 7.69 -9.41 8.17
C ILE A 75 8.32 -8.02 8.24
N TYR A 76 8.60 -7.53 9.46
CA TYR A 76 9.23 -6.22 9.67
C TYR A 76 10.68 -6.21 9.17
N THR A 77 11.46 -7.25 9.47
CA THR A 77 12.86 -7.34 9.05
C THR A 77 12.99 -7.40 7.53
N ALA A 78 12.28 -8.32 6.88
CA ALA A 78 12.34 -8.47 5.42
C ALA A 78 11.80 -7.24 4.69
N GLY A 79 10.64 -6.72 5.11
CA GLY A 79 10.05 -5.51 4.55
C GLY A 79 10.96 -4.30 4.76
N GLY A 80 11.55 -4.14 5.95
CA GLY A 80 12.47 -3.06 6.28
C GLY A 80 13.71 -3.04 5.38
N ILE A 81 14.37 -4.21 5.20
CA ILE A 81 15.52 -4.34 4.29
C ILE A 81 15.15 -3.93 2.88
N VAL A 82 14.07 -4.49 2.34
CA VAL A 82 13.64 -4.20 0.95
C VAL A 82 13.34 -2.72 0.76
N LEU A 83 12.59 -2.11 1.69
CA LEU A 83 12.26 -0.69 1.61
C LEU A 83 13.50 0.21 1.72
N ALA A 84 14.43 -0.08 2.63
CA ALA A 84 15.67 0.69 2.75
C ALA A 84 16.49 0.66 1.45
N LEU A 85 16.68 -0.53 0.86
CA LEU A 85 17.37 -0.67 -0.41
C LEU A 85 16.67 0.07 -1.56
N MET A 86 15.35 0.06 -1.59
CA MET A 86 14.57 0.78 -2.59
C MET A 86 14.68 2.30 -2.44
N GLY A 87 14.58 2.80 -1.22
CA GLY A 87 14.77 4.21 -0.94
C GLY A 87 16.15 4.70 -1.37
N ILE A 88 17.22 3.95 -1.05
CA ILE A 88 18.59 4.21 -1.50
C ILE A 88 18.67 4.23 -3.03
N LYS A 89 18.04 3.28 -3.71
CA LYS A 89 18.00 3.24 -5.19
C LYS A 89 17.29 4.47 -5.78
N MET A 90 16.19 4.94 -5.15
CA MET A 90 15.51 6.17 -5.56
C MET A 90 16.41 7.41 -5.41
N ILE A 91 17.19 7.51 -4.33
CA ILE A 91 18.13 8.61 -4.08
C ILE A 91 19.24 8.65 -5.13
N HIS A 92 19.81 7.51 -5.49
CA HIS A 92 20.95 7.41 -6.42
C HIS A 92 20.54 7.46 -7.90
N SER A 93 19.26 7.38 -8.20
CA SER A 93 18.76 7.48 -9.58
C SER A 93 19.15 8.83 -10.21
N ARG A 94 20.18 8.84 -11.06
CA ARG A 94 20.57 10.02 -11.86
C ARG A 94 19.54 10.20 -12.97
N THR A 95 18.97 11.41 -13.06
CA THR A 95 18.07 11.87 -14.13
C THR A 95 16.91 10.92 -14.46
N GLY A 96 15.70 11.31 -14.23
CA GLY A 96 14.45 10.79 -14.81
C GLY A 96 14.35 9.32 -15.30
N GLU A 97 15.47 8.69 -15.52
CA GLU A 97 15.67 7.29 -15.80
C GLU A 97 16.18 6.58 -14.55
N VAL A 98 15.29 6.25 -13.62
CA VAL A 98 15.45 4.93 -13.05
C VAL A 98 15.15 4.00 -14.22
N LYS A 99 16.19 3.61 -14.97
CA LYS A 99 16.19 2.29 -15.55
C LYS A 99 16.11 1.35 -14.36
N MET A 100 14.89 1.14 -13.86
CA MET A 100 14.60 -0.12 -13.22
C MET A 100 15.02 -1.11 -14.31
N GLU A 101 16.15 -1.83 -14.07
CA GLU A 101 16.50 -2.95 -14.91
C GLU A 101 15.21 -3.61 -15.34
N ARG A 102 15.14 -4.05 -16.59
CA ARG A 102 13.97 -4.63 -17.27
C ARG A 102 13.32 -5.82 -16.53
N THR A 103 13.27 -5.80 -15.23
CA THR A 103 12.36 -6.62 -14.44
C THR A 103 10.96 -6.14 -14.76
N LYS A 104 10.07 -7.07 -15.02
CA LYS A 104 8.64 -6.90 -15.34
C LYS A 104 7.85 -5.95 -14.40
N ILE A 105 8.49 -5.36 -13.40
CA ILE A 105 8.01 -4.35 -12.43
C ILE A 105 7.93 -2.93 -13.05
N ASN A 106 8.20 -2.75 -14.34
CA ASN A 106 8.03 -1.45 -15.02
C ASN A 106 6.57 -1.02 -15.19
N SER A 107 5.60 -1.83 -14.77
CA SER A 107 4.19 -1.47 -14.77
C SER A 107 3.78 -0.87 -13.42
N SER A 108 2.90 0.13 -13.42
CA SER A 108 2.28 0.67 -12.21
C SER A 108 1.61 -0.44 -11.38
N LEU A 109 1.01 -1.42 -12.04
CA LEU A 109 0.39 -2.59 -11.41
C LEU A 109 1.41 -3.42 -10.65
N GLY A 110 2.53 -3.78 -11.28
CA GLY A 110 3.61 -4.54 -10.63
C GLY A 110 4.20 -3.79 -9.43
N GLY A 111 4.34 -2.47 -9.54
CA GLY A 111 4.72 -1.62 -8.43
C GLY A 111 3.67 -1.63 -7.31
N GLY A 112 2.39 -1.58 -7.64
CA GLY A 112 1.30 -1.70 -6.66
C GLY A 112 1.39 -3.00 -5.87
N ILE A 113 1.56 -4.15 -6.53
CA ILE A 113 1.79 -5.44 -5.85
C ILE A 113 3.03 -5.37 -4.97
N PHE A 114 4.16 -4.92 -5.52
CA PHE A 114 5.45 -4.98 -4.85
C PHE A 114 5.49 -4.09 -3.60
N TYR A 115 5.09 -2.81 -3.73
CA TYR A 115 5.12 -1.89 -2.59
C TYR A 115 4.06 -2.19 -1.53
N THR A 116 3.01 -2.92 -1.87
CA THR A 116 2.06 -3.46 -0.89
C THR A 116 2.64 -4.69 -0.20
N ALA A 117 3.19 -5.63 -0.95
CA ALA A 117 3.73 -6.89 -0.42
C ALA A 117 4.88 -6.67 0.58
N PHE A 118 5.75 -5.70 0.28
CA PHE A 118 6.89 -5.35 1.14
C PHE A 118 6.60 -4.22 2.13
N ASN A 119 5.36 -3.76 2.24
CA ASN A 119 4.94 -2.89 3.32
C ASN A 119 4.57 -3.73 4.55
N PRO A 120 5.40 -3.78 5.59
CA PRO A 120 5.17 -4.68 6.73
C PRO A 120 3.92 -4.33 7.55
N THR A 121 3.43 -3.09 7.45
CA THR A 121 2.23 -2.69 8.17
C THR A 121 0.94 -3.20 7.52
N GLN A 122 0.96 -3.51 6.24
CA GLN A 122 -0.24 -3.89 5.49
C GLN A 122 -0.81 -5.25 5.95
N PRO A 123 -0.05 -6.37 6.00
CA PRO A 123 -0.60 -7.63 6.48
C PRO A 123 -1.00 -7.57 7.96
N LEU A 124 -0.30 -6.78 8.77
CA LEU A 124 -0.64 -6.59 10.18
C LEU A 124 -1.95 -5.81 10.35
N TRP A 125 -2.18 -4.79 9.52
CA TRP A 125 -3.44 -4.06 9.50
C TRP A 125 -4.61 -5.00 9.20
N TRP A 126 -4.46 -5.87 8.19
CA TRP A 126 -5.48 -6.87 7.85
C TRP A 126 -5.68 -7.93 8.93
N ALA A 127 -4.63 -8.36 9.63
CA ALA A 127 -4.75 -9.32 10.73
C ALA A 127 -5.37 -8.72 12.01
N THR A 128 -5.51 -7.40 12.08
CA THR A 128 -6.07 -6.68 13.24
C THR A 128 -7.33 -5.89 12.87
N ALA A 129 -7.18 -4.66 12.40
CA ALA A 129 -8.31 -3.79 12.04
C ALA A 129 -9.14 -4.37 10.88
N GLY A 130 -8.47 -4.94 9.87
CA GLY A 130 -9.12 -5.59 8.74
C GLY A 130 -9.92 -6.82 9.17
N LEU A 131 -9.38 -7.66 10.06
CA LEU A 131 -10.11 -8.80 10.62
C LEU A 131 -11.39 -8.35 11.34
N ALA A 132 -11.30 -7.31 12.18
CA ALA A 132 -12.49 -6.76 12.86
C ALA A 132 -13.53 -6.26 11.84
N LEU A 133 -13.09 -5.63 10.76
CA LEU A 133 -13.96 -5.19 9.66
C LEU A 133 -14.63 -6.37 8.95
N LEU A 134 -13.89 -7.43 8.62
CA LEU A 134 -14.43 -8.63 7.99
C LEU A 134 -15.42 -9.36 8.89
N LEU A 135 -15.11 -9.50 10.19
CA LEU A 135 -16.01 -10.12 11.18
C LEU A 135 -17.30 -9.31 11.33
N LYS A 136 -17.21 -7.97 11.34
CA LYS A 136 -18.41 -7.12 11.37
C LYS A 136 -19.29 -7.32 10.13
N GLY A 137 -18.69 -7.40 8.96
CA GLY A 137 -19.43 -7.73 7.73
C GLY A 137 -20.12 -9.09 7.84
N LEU A 138 -19.36 -10.10 8.30
CA LEU A 138 -19.86 -11.48 8.46
C LEU A 138 -21.03 -11.54 9.44
N GLU A 139 -20.95 -10.84 10.57
CA GLU A 139 -22.01 -10.76 11.60
C GLU A 139 -23.31 -10.18 11.03
N VAL A 140 -23.23 -9.11 10.25
CA VAL A 140 -24.41 -8.35 9.80
C VAL A 140 -25.11 -9.00 8.60
N MET A 141 -24.34 -9.45 7.59
CA MET A 141 -24.89 -9.96 6.32
C MET A 141 -24.15 -11.20 5.80
N GLY A 142 -23.46 -11.95 6.65
CA GLY A 142 -22.71 -13.12 6.21
C GLY A 142 -21.62 -12.78 5.18
N ILE A 143 -21.40 -13.67 4.23
CA ILE A 143 -20.39 -13.47 3.17
C ILE A 143 -20.64 -12.21 2.33
N LEU A 144 -21.92 -11.87 2.10
CA LEU A 144 -22.26 -10.63 1.40
C LEU A 144 -21.76 -9.39 2.19
N GLY A 145 -21.88 -9.42 3.51
CA GLY A 145 -21.36 -8.35 4.36
C GLY A 145 -19.84 -8.21 4.28
N VAL A 146 -19.11 -9.34 4.23
CA VAL A 146 -17.64 -9.35 3.99
C VAL A 146 -17.30 -8.68 2.66
N VAL A 147 -18.02 -9.01 1.60
CA VAL A 147 -17.81 -8.39 0.27
C VAL A 147 -18.09 -6.89 0.33
N LEU A 148 -19.17 -6.46 0.98
CA LEU A 148 -19.56 -5.04 1.06
C LEU A 148 -18.54 -4.19 1.82
N VAL A 149 -18.03 -4.66 2.96
CA VAL A 149 -17.00 -3.92 3.71
C VAL A 149 -15.68 -3.87 2.93
N THR A 150 -15.31 -4.96 2.26
CA THR A 150 -14.10 -5.02 1.43
C THR A 150 -14.20 -4.09 0.22
N VAL A 151 -15.33 -4.06 -0.46
CA VAL A 151 -15.59 -3.12 -1.56
C VAL A 151 -15.53 -1.67 -1.06
N GLY A 152 -16.12 -1.37 0.09
CA GLY A 152 -16.04 -0.04 0.71
C GLY A 152 -14.59 0.37 0.98
N HIS A 153 -13.77 -0.53 1.54
CA HIS A 153 -12.35 -0.32 1.79
C HIS A 153 -11.59 -0.03 0.47
N TRP A 154 -11.75 -0.86 -0.53
CA TRP A 154 -11.09 -0.66 -1.82
C TRP A 154 -11.55 0.61 -2.55
N LEU A 155 -12.81 1.01 -2.41
CA LEU A 155 -13.29 2.28 -2.98
C LEU A 155 -12.56 3.49 -2.39
N SER A 156 -12.26 3.48 -1.09
CA SER A 156 -11.48 4.55 -0.47
C SER A 156 -10.02 4.56 -0.96
N ASP A 157 -9.39 3.40 -1.09
CA ASP A 157 -8.03 3.29 -1.61
C ASP A 157 -7.94 3.79 -3.06
N PHE A 158 -8.83 3.30 -3.92
CA PHE A 158 -8.93 3.80 -5.30
C PHE A 158 -9.18 5.31 -5.34
N GLY A 159 -10.15 5.79 -4.57
CA GLY A 159 -10.48 7.23 -4.51
C GLY A 159 -9.27 8.06 -4.11
N TYR A 160 -8.59 7.68 -3.01
CA TYR A 160 -7.44 8.40 -2.50
C TYR A 160 -6.26 8.38 -3.48
N TYR A 161 -5.83 7.21 -3.94
CA TYR A 161 -4.63 7.10 -4.78
C TYR A 161 -4.83 7.61 -6.20
N VAL A 162 -6.04 7.48 -6.76
CA VAL A 162 -6.38 8.11 -8.05
C VAL A 162 -6.41 9.63 -7.90
N PHE A 163 -6.99 10.15 -6.81
CA PHE A 163 -7.02 11.59 -6.52
C PHE A 163 -5.60 12.16 -6.36
N VAL A 164 -4.75 11.53 -5.55
CA VAL A 164 -3.35 11.95 -5.38
C VAL A 164 -2.60 11.92 -6.71
N SER A 165 -2.73 10.84 -7.48
CA SER A 165 -2.12 10.70 -8.79
C SER A 165 -2.63 11.77 -9.78
N PHE A 166 -3.92 12.08 -9.75
CA PHE A 166 -4.50 13.16 -10.56
C PHE A 166 -3.91 14.53 -10.21
N ILE A 167 -3.78 14.86 -8.94
CA ILE A 167 -3.18 16.14 -8.49
C ILE A 167 -1.75 16.26 -8.98
N ILE A 168 -0.93 15.23 -8.85
CA ILE A 168 0.47 15.22 -9.33
C ILE A 168 0.52 15.39 -10.86
N HIS A 169 -0.33 14.68 -11.60
CA HIS A 169 -0.41 14.80 -13.04
C HIS A 169 -0.86 16.20 -13.49
N ARG A 170 -1.90 16.75 -12.86
CA ARG A 170 -2.43 18.09 -13.15
C ARG A 170 -1.38 19.18 -12.97
N HIS A 171 -0.49 19.01 -12.00
CA HIS A 171 0.59 19.95 -11.69
C HIS A 171 1.94 19.51 -12.28
N ALA A 172 1.94 18.71 -13.34
CA ALA A 172 3.15 18.14 -13.93
C ALA A 172 4.17 19.20 -14.36
N SER A 173 3.73 20.35 -14.90
CA SER A 173 4.62 21.46 -15.25
C SER A 173 5.42 22.01 -14.05
N TYR A 174 4.84 21.97 -12.86
CA TYR A 174 5.50 22.37 -11.61
C TYR A 174 6.33 21.23 -10.99
N VAL A 175 5.87 20.00 -11.14
CA VAL A 175 6.49 18.79 -10.57
C VAL A 175 7.70 18.34 -11.39
N ASN A 176 7.60 18.32 -12.74
CA ASN A 176 8.65 17.80 -13.62
C ASN A 176 10.02 18.46 -13.43
N PRO A 177 10.15 19.80 -13.32
CA PRO A 177 11.45 20.43 -13.06
C PRO A 177 12.05 20.06 -11.71
N LYS A 178 11.22 19.62 -10.76
CA LYS A 178 11.62 19.25 -9.39
C LYS A 178 11.70 17.73 -9.19
N GLN A 179 11.49 16.94 -10.24
CA GLN A 179 11.39 15.47 -10.17
C GLN A 179 12.58 14.84 -9.43
N ARG A 180 13.81 15.34 -9.68
CA ARG A 180 15.01 14.87 -8.97
C ARG A 180 14.92 15.13 -7.46
N LYS A 181 14.50 16.32 -7.05
CA LYS A 181 14.33 16.67 -5.63
C LYS A 181 13.25 15.82 -4.97
N ILE A 182 12.13 15.63 -5.68
CA ILE A 182 11.02 14.78 -5.23
C ILE A 182 11.49 13.33 -5.06
N SER A 183 12.22 12.77 -6.03
CA SER A 183 12.76 11.41 -5.95
C SER A 183 13.72 11.23 -4.77
N ILE A 184 14.59 12.23 -4.50
CA ILE A 184 15.49 12.20 -3.33
C ILE A 184 14.68 12.24 -2.04
N LEU A 185 13.71 13.15 -1.92
CA LEU A 185 12.90 13.30 -0.72
C LEU A 185 12.08 12.02 -0.43
N LEU A 186 11.42 11.48 -1.45
CA LEU A 186 10.68 10.23 -1.32
C LEU A 186 11.60 9.04 -1.03
N GLY A 187 12.78 9.00 -1.65
CA GLY A 187 13.79 7.98 -1.39
C GLY A 187 14.31 8.04 0.04
N LEU A 188 14.59 9.24 0.58
CA LEU A 188 14.95 9.42 1.99
C LEU A 188 13.84 8.95 2.92
N PHE A 189 12.59 9.35 2.65
CA PHE A 189 11.43 8.91 3.42
C PHE A 189 11.32 7.38 3.44
N VAL A 190 11.38 6.72 2.28
CA VAL A 190 11.27 5.26 2.18
C VAL A 190 12.46 4.57 2.85
N THR A 191 13.69 5.14 2.77
CA THR A 191 14.88 4.60 3.45
C THR A 191 14.72 4.66 4.96
N VAL A 192 14.34 5.82 5.51
CA VAL A 192 14.14 6.00 6.96
C VAL A 192 13.03 5.07 7.47
N LEU A 193 11.93 4.97 6.73
CA LEU A 193 10.85 4.06 7.07
C LEU A 193 11.31 2.58 7.04
N GLY A 194 12.12 2.21 6.06
CA GLY A 194 12.71 0.87 5.97
C GLY A 194 13.64 0.55 7.14
N LEU A 195 14.49 1.51 7.54
CA LEU A 195 15.36 1.35 8.71
C LEU A 195 14.57 1.25 10.01
N TYR A 196 13.52 2.04 10.15
CA TYR A 196 12.60 1.94 11.30
C TYR A 196 11.96 0.55 11.39
N PHE A 197 11.46 0.01 10.28
CA PHE A 197 10.88 -1.33 10.28
C PHE A 197 11.92 -2.41 10.54
N LEU A 198 13.14 -2.25 10.03
CA LEU A 198 14.24 -3.17 10.31
C LEU A 198 14.57 -3.21 11.81
N GLU A 199 14.66 -2.05 12.46
CA GLU A 199 14.85 -1.94 13.91
C GLU A 199 13.75 -2.68 14.66
N GLN A 200 12.47 -2.38 14.35
CA GLN A 200 11.31 -3.04 14.97
C GLN A 200 11.31 -4.57 14.78
N GLY A 201 11.78 -5.04 13.62
CA GLY A 201 11.89 -6.46 13.34
C GLY A 201 13.00 -7.15 14.16
N LEU A 202 14.16 -6.51 14.27
CA LEU A 202 15.30 -7.02 15.03
C LEU A 202 15.03 -7.03 16.54
N GLU A 203 14.42 -5.99 17.10
CA GLU A 203 14.02 -5.95 18.51
C GLU A 203 13.12 -7.14 18.87
N LYS A 204 12.17 -7.49 18.01
CA LYS A 204 11.26 -8.63 18.23
C LYS A 204 11.92 -10.00 18.04
N LEU A 205 13.11 -10.08 17.44
CA LEU A 205 13.88 -11.33 17.34
C LEU A 205 14.68 -11.63 18.62
N VAL A 206 14.97 -10.59 19.42
CA VAL A 206 15.82 -10.69 20.64
C VAL A 206 14.98 -10.89 21.90
N LEU A 207 13.68 -10.54 21.85
CA LEU A 207 12.71 -10.76 22.93
C LEU A 207 12.00 -12.10 22.81
#